data_cc9895cdcfa263c2789ce1b7b0e39f19
#
_entry.id   cc9895cdcfa263c2789ce1b7b0e39f19
#
_cell.length_a   1.000
_cell.length_b   1.000
_cell.length_c   1.000
_cell.angle_alpha   90.00
_cell.angle_beta   90.00
_cell.angle_gamma   90.00
#
_symmetry.space_group_name_H-M   'P 1'
#
loop_
_entity.id
_entity.type
_entity.pdbx_description
1 polymer ?
#
loop_
_entity_poly.entity_id
_entity_poly.type
_entity_poly.pdbx_seq_one_letter_code
_entity_poly.pdbx_strand_id
1 'polypeptide(L)'
;MNRCFSRSTRLFLRTLILVLVWLASFSPGWATAQTQQRQFPVAARRATLQVTQPPEVLINGTPARLSPGARIKGSNNLLVMSASLVGTTVLVNYLRDAQGLIHEVWILSDAEAQEPRAGMEPLTNIVFGSDADKPKTDDGKTPFNQLPKYPKQ
;
A
#
# COMPACT_ATOMS: atom_id res chain seq x y z
N MET A 1 -21.32 -66.74 23.74
CA MET A 1 -21.82 -66.33 22.41
C MET A 1 -20.73 -65.57 21.69
N ASN A 2 -19.89 -66.29 20.96
CA ASN A 2 -18.75 -65.74 20.24
C ASN A 2 -19.16 -65.34 18.82
N ARG A 3 -19.30 -64.05 18.57
CA ARG A 3 -19.60 -63.58 17.20
C ARG A 3 -18.32 -63.67 16.38
N CYS A 4 -18.29 -64.64 15.46
CA CYS A 4 -17.29 -64.69 14.37
C CYS A 4 -17.40 -63.45 13.53
N PHE A 5 -16.52 -62.51 13.80
CA PHE A 5 -16.37 -61.35 12.95
C PHE A 5 -15.72 -61.78 11.62
N SER A 6 -16.56 -61.83 10.56
CA SER A 6 -16.21 -62.36 9.25
C SER A 6 -14.93 -61.68 8.72
N ARG A 7 -14.04 -62.47 8.12
CA ARG A 7 -12.78 -61.98 7.45
C ARG A 7 -13.07 -60.87 6.42
N SER A 8 -14.25 -60.92 5.82
CA SER A 8 -14.73 -59.92 4.87
C SER A 8 -14.85 -58.53 5.47
N THR A 9 -15.42 -58.40 6.68
CA THR A 9 -15.58 -57.09 7.35
C THR A 9 -14.22 -56.42 7.69
N ARG A 10 -13.21 -57.22 8.00
CA ARG A 10 -11.86 -56.70 8.28
C ARG A 10 -11.16 -56.22 7.01
N LEU A 11 -11.42 -56.86 5.87
CA LEU A 11 -10.89 -56.38 4.58
C LEU A 11 -11.54 -55.05 4.17
N PHE A 12 -12.88 -54.97 4.29
CA PHE A 12 -13.58 -53.71 3.99
C PHE A 12 -13.14 -52.53 4.89
N LEU A 13 -12.91 -52.80 6.17
CA LEU A 13 -12.44 -51.78 7.09
C LEU A 13 -11.02 -51.28 6.76
N ARG A 14 -10.15 -52.22 6.33
CA ARG A 14 -8.78 -51.87 5.92
C ARG A 14 -8.74 -51.05 4.63
N THR A 15 -9.57 -51.42 3.64
CA THR A 15 -9.67 -50.66 2.38
C THR A 15 -10.26 -49.28 2.61
N LEU A 16 -11.27 -49.16 3.48
CA LEU A 16 -11.86 -47.86 3.84
C LEU A 16 -10.83 -46.90 4.52
N ILE A 17 -10.01 -47.42 5.44
CA ILE A 17 -8.98 -46.68 6.10
C ILE A 17 -7.90 -46.20 5.11
N LEU A 18 -7.48 -47.08 4.17
CA LEU A 18 -6.51 -46.73 3.15
C LEU A 18 -7.02 -45.61 2.21
N VAL A 19 -8.30 -45.66 1.83
CA VAL A 19 -8.93 -44.63 1.00
C VAL A 19 -9.02 -43.31 1.75
N LEU A 20 -9.38 -43.34 3.03
CA LEU A 20 -9.41 -42.13 3.88
C LEU A 20 -8.03 -41.49 4.05
N VAL A 21 -6.99 -42.28 4.21
CA VAL A 21 -5.60 -41.79 4.29
C VAL A 21 -5.16 -41.16 2.97
N TRP A 22 -5.54 -41.76 1.83
CA TRP A 22 -5.26 -41.19 0.51
C TRP A 22 -5.98 -39.87 0.25
N LEU A 23 -7.23 -39.72 0.67
CA LEU A 23 -7.97 -38.46 0.57
C LEU A 23 -7.41 -37.36 1.45
N ALA A 24 -6.88 -37.69 2.63
CA ALA A 24 -6.27 -36.73 3.53
C ALA A 24 -4.93 -36.16 3.01
N SER A 25 -4.26 -36.88 2.10
CA SER A 25 -2.99 -36.43 1.49
C SER A 25 -3.19 -35.38 0.38
N PHE A 26 -4.41 -35.16 -0.10
CA PHE A 26 -4.78 -34.12 -1.07
C PHE A 26 -5.30 -32.84 -0.39
N SER A 27 -4.65 -32.40 0.68
CA SER A 27 -4.91 -31.05 1.18
C SER A 27 -4.31 -30.06 0.18
N PRO A 28 -5.11 -29.26 -0.56
CA PRO A 28 -4.56 -28.16 -1.33
C PRO A 28 -3.93 -27.20 -0.32
N GLY A 29 -2.62 -27.20 -0.24
CA GLY A 29 -1.88 -26.20 0.49
C GLY A 29 -2.31 -24.84 -0.06
N TRP A 30 -2.99 -24.05 0.73
CA TRP A 30 -3.27 -22.67 0.38
C TRP A 30 -1.91 -21.97 0.37
N ALA A 31 -1.31 -21.94 -0.81
CA ALA A 31 -0.14 -21.11 -1.06
C ALA A 31 -0.60 -19.67 -0.89
N THR A 32 -0.48 -19.12 0.31
CA THR A 32 -0.53 -17.69 0.52
C THR A 32 0.65 -17.14 -0.27
N ALA A 33 0.36 -16.54 -1.44
CA ALA A 33 1.34 -15.76 -2.16
C ALA A 33 1.82 -14.68 -1.18
N GLN A 34 2.99 -14.88 -0.60
CA GLN A 34 3.64 -13.86 0.20
C GLN A 34 3.93 -12.71 -0.75
N THR A 35 3.11 -11.67 -0.68
CA THR A 35 3.40 -10.40 -1.32
C THR A 35 4.68 -9.90 -0.64
N GLN A 36 5.81 -10.13 -1.29
CA GLN A 36 7.11 -9.71 -0.76
C GLN A 36 7.11 -8.19 -0.72
N GLN A 37 6.86 -7.66 0.46
CA GLN A 37 6.84 -6.24 0.73
C GLN A 37 8.26 -5.69 0.52
N ARG A 38 8.38 -4.77 -0.42
CA ARG A 38 9.67 -4.13 -0.72
C ARG A 38 10.03 -3.17 0.41
N GLN A 39 11.27 -3.23 0.85
CA GLN A 39 11.80 -2.25 1.80
C GLN A 39 12.33 -1.03 1.03
N PHE A 40 11.82 0.13 1.40
CA PHE A 40 12.24 1.40 0.81
C PHE A 40 13.20 2.13 1.75
N PRO A 41 14.20 2.85 1.24
CA PRO A 41 15.07 3.67 2.06
C PRO A 41 14.27 4.67 2.94
N VAL A 42 14.76 4.92 4.14
CA VAL A 42 14.10 5.86 5.08
C VAL A 42 13.99 7.28 4.48
N ALA A 43 14.97 7.68 3.68
CA ALA A 43 14.98 8.98 3.00
C ALA A 43 14.00 9.07 1.82
N ALA A 44 13.41 7.94 1.37
CA ALA A 44 12.44 7.97 0.28
C ALA A 44 11.15 8.66 0.72
N ARG A 45 10.70 9.62 -0.08
CA ARG A 45 9.46 10.37 0.13
C ARG A 45 8.37 9.84 -0.79
N ARG A 46 7.12 9.94 -0.34
CA ARG A 46 5.96 9.56 -1.14
C ARG A 46 5.39 10.77 -1.87
N ALA A 47 4.98 10.57 -3.13
CA ALA A 47 4.32 11.59 -3.94
C ALA A 47 3.55 10.97 -5.11
N THR A 48 2.71 11.78 -5.75
CA THR A 48 2.21 11.50 -7.08
C THR A 48 3.24 11.96 -8.11
N LEU A 49 3.59 11.07 -9.02
CA LEU A 49 4.46 11.35 -10.17
C LEU A 49 3.63 11.39 -11.43
N GLN A 50 3.78 12.44 -12.22
CA GLN A 50 3.27 12.51 -13.59
C GLN A 50 4.44 12.83 -14.52
N VAL A 51 4.67 11.98 -15.50
CA VAL A 51 5.69 12.23 -16.52
C VAL A 51 5.06 13.06 -17.62
N THR A 52 5.61 14.23 -17.87
CA THR A 52 5.17 15.14 -18.95
C THR A 52 5.99 14.90 -20.23
N GLN A 53 7.23 15.26 -20.19
CA GLN A 53 8.18 15.05 -21.29
C GLN A 53 9.55 14.74 -20.68
N PRO A 54 10.01 13.47 -20.70
CA PRO A 54 11.28 13.13 -20.09
C PRO A 54 12.42 14.04 -20.57
N PRO A 55 13.26 14.57 -19.66
CA PRO A 55 13.36 14.27 -18.23
C PRO A 55 12.41 15.08 -17.32
N GLU A 56 11.54 15.91 -17.85
CA GLU A 56 10.64 16.76 -17.06
C GLU A 56 9.45 15.94 -16.51
N VAL A 57 9.16 16.11 -15.21
CA VAL A 57 8.10 15.44 -14.49
C VAL A 57 7.42 16.39 -13.50
N LEU A 58 6.24 16.02 -13.04
CA LEU A 58 5.55 16.69 -11.96
C LEU A 58 5.55 15.79 -10.72
N ILE A 59 5.92 16.33 -9.58
CA ILE A 59 5.80 15.71 -8.27
C ILE A 59 4.77 16.48 -7.46
N ASN A 60 3.65 15.85 -7.13
CA ASN A 60 2.52 16.51 -6.48
C ASN A 60 2.07 17.78 -7.24
N GLY A 61 2.08 17.75 -8.58
CA GLY A 61 1.78 18.91 -9.41
C GLY A 61 2.91 19.95 -9.52
N THR A 62 4.00 19.82 -8.77
CA THR A 62 5.14 20.74 -8.80
C THR A 62 6.18 20.27 -9.83
N PRO A 63 6.67 21.16 -10.72
CA PRO A 63 7.71 20.81 -11.69
C PRO A 63 8.96 20.28 -11.01
N ALA A 64 9.47 19.17 -11.54
CA ALA A 64 10.70 18.52 -11.11
C ALA A 64 11.38 17.87 -12.31
N ARG A 65 12.61 17.40 -12.13
CA ARG A 65 13.38 16.80 -13.19
C ARG A 65 14.00 15.47 -12.74
N LEU A 66 14.00 14.50 -13.65
CA LEU A 66 14.72 13.26 -13.49
C LEU A 66 16.23 13.49 -13.65
N SER A 67 17.01 12.88 -12.76
CA SER A 67 18.47 12.86 -12.87
C SER A 67 18.92 12.08 -14.10
N PRO A 68 20.05 12.43 -14.74
CA PRO A 68 20.66 11.58 -15.74
C PRO A 68 20.90 10.17 -15.16
N GLY A 69 20.32 9.14 -15.80
CA GLY A 69 20.38 7.77 -15.27
C GLY A 69 19.37 7.45 -14.16
N ALA A 70 18.35 8.27 -13.95
CA ALA A 70 17.27 7.98 -13.02
C ALA A 70 16.64 6.60 -13.27
N ARG A 71 16.37 5.85 -12.21
CA ARG A 71 15.81 4.51 -12.27
C ARG A 71 14.36 4.54 -11.78
N ILE A 72 13.44 4.19 -12.68
CA ILE A 72 12.03 4.01 -12.32
C ILE A 72 11.76 2.51 -12.24
N LYS A 73 11.32 2.04 -11.09
CA LYS A 73 10.97 0.64 -10.84
C LYS A 73 9.46 0.49 -10.70
N GLY A 74 8.88 -0.43 -11.44
CA GLY A 74 7.47 -0.79 -11.35
C GLY A 74 7.10 -1.49 -10.04
N SER A 75 5.83 -1.77 -9.84
CA SER A 75 5.34 -2.55 -8.69
C SER A 75 5.93 -3.96 -8.62
N ASN A 76 6.30 -4.53 -9.77
CA ASN A 76 7.00 -5.81 -9.91
C ASN A 76 8.54 -5.69 -9.75
N ASN A 77 9.05 -4.54 -9.34
CA ASN A 77 10.47 -4.22 -9.18
C ASN A 77 11.30 -4.24 -10.49
N LEU A 78 10.65 -4.34 -11.65
CA LEU A 78 11.32 -4.23 -12.95
C LEU A 78 11.51 -2.76 -13.34
N LEU A 79 12.54 -2.48 -14.12
CA LEU A 79 12.77 -1.14 -14.64
C LEU A 79 11.69 -0.77 -15.65
N VAL A 80 11.17 0.45 -15.52
CA VAL A 80 10.17 1.04 -16.40
C VAL A 80 10.79 2.27 -17.06
N MET A 81 10.61 2.39 -18.35
CA MET A 81 11.09 3.56 -19.08
C MET A 81 10.19 4.78 -18.80
N SER A 82 10.79 5.94 -18.55
CA SER A 82 10.02 7.17 -18.31
C SER A 82 9.09 7.52 -19.47
N ALA A 83 9.51 7.21 -20.71
CA ALA A 83 8.70 7.44 -21.90
C ALA A 83 7.36 6.67 -21.90
N SER A 84 7.30 5.48 -21.30
CA SER A 84 6.07 4.68 -21.22
C SER A 84 5.07 5.22 -20.19
N LEU A 85 5.48 6.14 -19.34
CA LEU A 85 4.68 6.75 -18.29
C LEU A 85 4.18 8.14 -18.66
N VAL A 86 4.46 8.62 -19.87
CA VAL A 86 4.02 9.95 -20.33
C VAL A 86 2.50 10.06 -20.26
N GLY A 87 2.01 11.13 -19.62
CA GLY A 87 0.58 11.39 -19.42
C GLY A 87 -0.07 10.57 -18.31
N THR A 88 0.64 9.61 -17.71
CA THR A 88 0.10 8.79 -16.61
C THR A 88 0.50 9.38 -15.26
N THR A 89 -0.46 9.39 -14.32
CA THR A 89 -0.20 9.78 -12.93
C THR A 89 -0.13 8.52 -12.08
N VAL A 90 0.97 8.33 -11.37
CA VAL A 90 1.23 7.15 -10.53
C VAL A 90 1.67 7.56 -9.13
N LEU A 91 1.29 6.77 -8.12
CA LEU A 91 1.76 6.95 -6.76
C LEU A 91 3.14 6.27 -6.62
N VAL A 92 4.10 7.01 -6.11
CA VAL A 92 5.50 6.57 -6.03
C VAL A 92 6.14 6.88 -4.69
N ASN A 93 7.16 6.11 -4.35
CA ASN A 93 8.21 6.56 -3.45
C ASN A 93 9.39 7.02 -4.30
N TYR A 94 10.06 8.11 -3.93
CA TYR A 94 11.19 8.66 -4.71
C TYR A 94 12.32 9.15 -3.83
N LEU A 95 13.52 9.12 -4.37
CA LEU A 95 14.72 9.73 -3.78
C LEU A 95 15.24 10.84 -4.69
N ARG A 96 15.74 11.89 -4.04
CA ARG A 96 16.48 12.96 -4.72
C ARG A 96 17.98 12.77 -4.53
N ASP A 97 18.75 13.16 -5.54
CA ASP A 97 20.20 13.26 -5.44
C ASP A 97 20.63 14.54 -4.71
N ALA A 98 21.94 14.75 -4.57
CA ALA A 98 22.51 15.94 -3.93
C ALA A 98 22.19 17.25 -4.67
N GLN A 99 21.86 17.18 -5.95
CA GLN A 99 21.45 18.31 -6.79
C GLN A 99 19.94 18.60 -6.71
N GLY A 100 19.19 17.77 -5.97
CA GLY A 100 17.74 17.89 -5.84
C GLY A 100 16.95 17.24 -6.97
N LEU A 101 17.62 16.61 -7.95
CA LEU A 101 16.98 15.87 -9.04
C LEU A 101 16.47 14.51 -8.56
N ILE A 102 15.47 13.97 -9.25
CA ILE A 102 14.91 12.67 -8.92
C ILE A 102 15.81 11.56 -9.48
N HIS A 103 16.42 10.78 -8.60
CA HIS A 103 17.38 9.75 -8.96
C HIS A 103 16.77 8.35 -8.97
N GLU A 104 15.93 8.02 -8.01
CA GLU A 104 15.30 6.71 -7.92
C GLU A 104 13.82 6.85 -7.61
N VAL A 105 13.00 6.07 -8.31
CA VAL A 105 11.54 6.08 -8.21
C VAL A 105 11.03 4.65 -8.13
N TRP A 106 10.11 4.38 -7.21
CA TRP A 106 9.40 3.11 -7.09
C TRP A 106 7.90 3.36 -7.23
N ILE A 107 7.31 2.81 -8.28
CA ILE A 107 5.85 2.78 -8.43
C ILE A 107 5.31 1.80 -7.40
N LEU A 108 4.33 2.25 -6.62
CA LEU A 108 3.78 1.48 -5.51
C LEU A 108 2.67 0.55 -5.98
N SER A 109 2.57 -0.61 -5.33
CA SER A 109 1.37 -1.42 -5.35
C SER A 109 0.32 -0.88 -4.37
N ASP A 110 -0.94 -1.33 -4.49
CA ASP A 110 -2.02 -0.89 -3.61
C ASP A 110 -1.73 -1.19 -2.13
N ALA A 111 -1.08 -2.31 -1.83
CA ALA A 111 -0.67 -2.68 -0.48
C ALA A 111 0.40 -1.73 0.07
N GLU A 112 1.41 -1.39 -0.74
CA GLU A 112 2.49 -0.47 -0.36
C GLU A 112 2.00 0.98 -0.24
N ALA A 113 0.97 1.34 -1.00
CA ALA A 113 0.35 2.66 -0.95
C ALA A 113 -0.33 2.94 0.40
N GLN A 114 -0.81 1.91 1.07
CA GLN A 114 -1.47 2.02 2.37
C GLN A 114 -0.51 2.22 3.54
N GLU A 115 0.79 1.96 3.35
CA GLU A 115 1.76 2.21 4.40
C GLU A 115 2.01 3.71 4.60
N PRO A 116 1.95 4.22 5.84
CA PRO A 116 2.22 5.61 6.12
C PRO A 116 3.69 5.94 5.81
N ARG A 117 3.92 7.02 5.06
CA ARG A 117 5.27 7.48 4.74
C ARG A 117 5.34 9.00 4.65
N ALA A 118 6.49 9.58 5.00
CA ALA A 118 6.70 11.02 4.90
C ALA A 118 6.54 11.54 3.46
N GLY A 119 5.93 12.71 3.30
CA GLY A 119 5.79 13.41 2.02
C GLY A 119 4.38 13.38 1.42
N MET A 120 3.53 12.53 1.91
CA MET A 120 2.10 12.53 1.57
C MET A 120 1.33 12.31 2.86
N GLU A 121 0.59 13.32 3.29
CA GLU A 121 -0.42 13.11 4.32
C GLU A 121 -1.44 12.10 3.77
N PRO A 122 -1.89 11.13 4.58
CA PRO A 122 -2.93 10.23 4.13
C PRO A 122 -4.12 11.07 3.67
N LEU A 123 -4.62 10.81 2.48
CA LEU A 123 -5.76 11.53 1.87
C LEU A 123 -7.04 11.48 2.74
N THR A 124 -7.02 10.70 3.82
CA THR A 124 -8.07 10.63 4.84
C THR A 124 -8.18 11.88 5.71
N ASN A 125 -7.16 12.78 5.68
CA ASN A 125 -7.19 14.08 6.36
C ASN A 125 -7.39 15.24 5.39
N ILE A 126 -8.12 15.04 4.29
CA ILE A 126 -8.76 16.16 3.64
C ILE A 126 -9.91 16.57 4.57
N VAL A 127 -9.59 17.36 5.58
CA VAL A 127 -10.58 18.21 6.23
C VAL A 127 -11.02 19.16 5.12
N PHE A 128 -12.12 18.81 4.46
CA PHE A 128 -12.80 19.81 3.64
C PHE A 128 -13.03 21.00 4.55
N GLY A 129 -12.51 22.17 4.19
CA GLY A 129 -12.54 23.38 5.01
C GLY A 129 -13.93 23.79 5.54
N SER A 130 -14.98 23.09 5.13
CA SER A 130 -16.33 23.18 5.68
C SER A 130 -16.46 22.70 7.13
N ASP A 131 -15.53 21.88 7.66
CA ASP A 131 -15.59 21.44 9.05
C ASP A 131 -14.62 22.21 9.98
N ALA A 132 -13.59 22.85 9.39
CA ALA A 132 -12.70 23.71 10.15
C ALA A 132 -13.34 25.06 10.48
N ASP A 133 -14.26 25.54 9.64
CA ASP A 133 -14.97 26.80 9.79
C ASP A 133 -16.37 26.66 10.41
N LYS A 134 -16.79 25.47 10.80
CA LYS A 134 -17.98 25.36 11.65
C LYS A 134 -17.66 25.96 13.00
N PRO A 135 -18.27 27.09 13.38
CA PRO A 135 -18.15 27.58 14.73
C PRO A 135 -18.61 26.43 15.64
N LYS A 136 -17.72 25.97 16.54
CA LYS A 136 -18.11 25.05 17.58
C LYS A 136 -19.32 25.66 18.24
N THR A 137 -20.48 25.07 18.03
CA THR A 137 -21.72 25.50 18.67
C THR A 137 -21.44 25.45 20.14
N ASP A 138 -21.39 26.63 20.77
CA ASP A 138 -21.22 26.75 22.22
C ASP A 138 -22.41 26.03 22.83
N ASP A 139 -22.12 24.97 23.57
CA ASP A 139 -23.12 24.20 24.30
C ASP A 139 -23.65 24.94 25.54
N GLY A 140 -23.28 26.21 25.72
CA GLY A 140 -23.64 27.07 26.83
C GLY A 140 -22.98 26.69 28.16
N LYS A 141 -22.04 25.73 28.15
CA LYS A 141 -21.35 25.27 29.33
C LYS A 141 -19.90 25.74 29.44
N THR A 142 -19.38 26.38 28.40
CA THR A 142 -18.01 26.87 28.38
C THR A 142 -17.94 28.17 29.22
N PRO A 143 -17.11 28.21 30.28
CA PRO A 143 -16.93 29.42 31.06
C PRO A 143 -16.41 30.56 30.19
N PHE A 144 -16.93 31.77 30.39
CA PHE A 144 -16.63 32.98 29.58
C PHE A 144 -15.13 33.29 29.46
N ASN A 145 -14.30 32.92 30.43
CA ASN A 145 -12.85 33.10 30.41
C ASN A 145 -12.11 32.14 29.47
N GLN A 146 -12.76 31.11 28.93
CA GLN A 146 -12.19 30.17 28.00
C GLN A 146 -12.66 30.40 26.56
N LEU A 147 -13.48 31.43 26.33
CA LEU A 147 -13.91 31.77 24.97
C LEU A 147 -12.75 32.37 24.18
N PRO A 148 -12.60 32.05 22.90
CA PRO A 148 -11.55 32.63 22.04
C PRO A 148 -11.73 34.12 21.93
N LYS A 149 -10.70 34.91 22.29
CA LYS A 149 -10.69 36.38 22.16
C LYS A 149 -10.30 36.71 20.73
N TYR A 150 -11.15 37.44 20.04
CA TYR A 150 -10.83 38.00 18.73
C TYR A 150 -9.79 39.11 18.88
N PRO A 151 -8.77 39.21 17.99
CA PRO A 151 -7.89 40.35 17.96
C PRO A 151 -8.68 41.61 17.65
N LYS A 152 -8.49 42.63 18.44
CA LYS A 152 -9.06 43.97 18.17
C LYS A 152 -8.34 44.53 16.95
N GLN A 153 -9.10 44.91 15.91
CA GLN A 153 -8.60 45.68 14.79
C GLN A 153 -8.19 47.10 15.23
#